data_1a39d8000da8e9b353c901a5ea693ea4
#
_entry.id   1a39d8000da8e9b353c901a5ea693ea4
#
_cell.length_a   1.000
_cell.length_b   1.000
_cell.length_c   1.000
_cell.angle_alpha   90.00
_cell.angle_beta   90.00
_cell.angle_gamma   90.00
#
_symmetry.space_group_name_H-M   'P 1'
#
loop_
_entity.id
_entity.type
_entity.pdbx_description
1 polymer ?
#
loop_
_entity_poly.entity_id
_entity_poly.type
_entity_poly.pdbx_seq_one_letter_code
_entity_poly.pdbx_strand_id
1 'polypeptide(L)'
;SKYRAEFLRDALAGRAGTPEEAAAHAGSLGWDISRRMVVVVAETDEDDSQTTRSPDEVRHLQQRFANAWIRAVQVRDPLCPVMGFSQEVVTLLAVPESAETDAIMKSVRAIARVVRGEGGGGRRTFSTGVSRPIDTVDALPQAYDEALSAVSVGRQMHGTSSLTHFDGLGIFRLLALIPDSADLNRFVEESLGELATDDSPDNAGLRETLSTLIDTNMNVAETARLLFFHYNTLRYRIAKLERMLGPFTTDPQLRLTLALAL
;
A
#
# COMPACT_ATOMS: atom_id res chain seq x y z
N SER A 1 6.73 -16.96 -20.65
CA SER A 1 6.89 -16.86 -22.11
C SER A 1 6.49 -15.47 -22.58
N LYS A 2 7.03 -15.04 -23.73
CA LYS A 2 6.78 -13.71 -24.32
C LYS A 2 5.28 -13.47 -24.54
N TYR A 3 4.56 -14.45 -25.05
CA TYR A 3 3.11 -14.37 -25.32
C TYR A 3 2.27 -14.16 -24.07
N ARG A 4 2.63 -14.79 -22.96
CA ARG A 4 1.96 -14.57 -21.67
C ARG A 4 2.12 -13.14 -21.16
N ALA A 5 3.34 -12.59 -21.28
CA ALA A 5 3.61 -11.22 -20.86
C ALA A 5 2.89 -10.18 -21.73
N GLU A 6 2.82 -10.43 -23.04
CA GLU A 6 2.11 -9.59 -24.00
C GLU A 6 0.60 -9.59 -23.73
N PHE A 7 0.01 -10.77 -23.60
CA PHE A 7 -1.42 -10.91 -23.26
C PHE A 7 -1.76 -10.19 -21.96
N LEU A 8 -1.02 -10.43 -20.87
CA LEU A 8 -1.34 -9.83 -19.58
C LEU A 8 -1.21 -8.31 -19.64
N ARG A 9 -0.18 -7.80 -20.31
CA ARG A 9 -0.01 -6.34 -20.50
C ARG A 9 -1.18 -5.73 -21.27
N ASP A 10 -1.65 -6.39 -22.32
CA ASP A 10 -2.80 -5.91 -23.10
C ASP A 10 -4.09 -5.99 -22.30
N ALA A 11 -4.30 -7.04 -21.52
CA ALA A 11 -5.46 -7.15 -20.64
C ALA A 11 -5.49 -6.04 -19.56
N LEU A 12 -4.35 -5.78 -18.91
CA LEU A 12 -4.22 -4.69 -17.92
C LEU A 12 -4.39 -3.30 -18.55
N ALA A 13 -4.13 -3.17 -19.83
CA ALA A 13 -4.35 -1.91 -20.58
C ALA A 13 -5.73 -1.82 -21.26
N GLY A 14 -6.62 -2.78 -21.05
CA GLY A 14 -7.95 -2.80 -21.67
C GLY A 14 -7.97 -3.12 -23.16
N ARG A 15 -6.95 -3.83 -23.65
CA ARG A 15 -6.79 -4.19 -25.07
C ARG A 15 -6.93 -5.69 -25.34
N ALA A 16 -7.55 -6.43 -24.43
CA ALA A 16 -7.68 -7.88 -24.58
C ALA A 16 -8.85 -8.34 -25.49
N GLY A 17 -9.60 -7.42 -26.06
CA GLY A 17 -10.82 -7.70 -26.83
C GLY A 17 -12.04 -7.89 -25.94
N THR A 18 -13.05 -8.63 -26.44
CA THR A 18 -14.23 -8.94 -25.63
C THR A 18 -13.88 -9.92 -24.49
N PRO A 19 -14.71 -10.01 -23.44
CA PRO A 19 -14.48 -10.97 -22.36
C PRO A 19 -14.32 -12.42 -22.84
N GLU A 20 -15.08 -12.84 -23.85
CA GLU A 20 -15.02 -14.17 -24.45
C GLU A 20 -13.71 -14.39 -25.21
N GLU A 21 -13.28 -13.41 -26.01
CA GLU A 21 -12.01 -13.45 -26.75
C GLU A 21 -10.83 -13.50 -25.77
N ALA A 22 -10.86 -12.67 -24.73
CA ALA A 22 -9.84 -12.63 -23.70
C ALA A 22 -9.75 -13.97 -22.94
N ALA A 23 -10.91 -14.56 -22.57
CA ALA A 23 -10.97 -15.84 -21.87
C ALA A 23 -10.43 -16.99 -22.76
N ALA A 24 -10.78 -17.02 -24.05
CA ALA A 24 -10.28 -18.00 -24.99
C ALA A 24 -8.77 -17.89 -25.19
N HIS A 25 -8.25 -16.66 -25.31
CA HIS A 25 -6.81 -16.41 -25.45
C HIS A 25 -6.05 -16.81 -24.17
N ALA A 26 -6.55 -16.41 -22.98
CA ALA A 26 -5.96 -16.82 -21.70
C ALA A 26 -5.92 -18.34 -21.54
N GLY A 27 -7.02 -19.02 -21.91
CA GLY A 27 -7.11 -20.48 -21.92
C GLY A 27 -6.06 -21.16 -22.80
N SER A 28 -5.76 -20.60 -23.99
CA SER A 28 -4.69 -21.09 -24.87
C SER A 28 -3.29 -20.94 -24.25
N LEU A 29 -3.13 -20.01 -23.32
CA LEU A 29 -1.90 -19.78 -22.54
C LEU A 29 -1.83 -20.59 -21.25
N GLY A 30 -2.88 -21.39 -20.94
CA GLY A 30 -3.00 -22.17 -19.72
C GLY A 30 -3.43 -21.35 -18.50
N TRP A 31 -4.17 -20.27 -18.72
CA TRP A 31 -4.70 -19.37 -17.70
C TRP A 31 -6.23 -19.32 -17.70
N ASP A 32 -6.82 -19.08 -16.54
CA ASP A 32 -8.26 -18.89 -16.37
C ASP A 32 -8.57 -17.51 -15.79
N ILE A 33 -9.16 -16.63 -16.61
CA ILE A 33 -9.59 -15.28 -16.23
C ILE A 33 -11.12 -15.13 -16.21
N SER A 34 -11.85 -16.23 -16.30
CA SER A 34 -13.32 -16.23 -16.22
C SER A 34 -13.86 -16.19 -14.79
N ARG A 35 -12.98 -16.34 -13.81
CA ARG A 35 -13.31 -16.35 -12.37
C ARG A 35 -13.29 -14.95 -11.80
N ARG A 36 -14.09 -14.73 -10.74
CA ARG A 36 -13.93 -13.55 -9.89
C ARG A 36 -12.51 -13.48 -9.36
N MET A 37 -11.87 -12.31 -9.44
CA MET A 37 -10.46 -12.17 -9.10
C MET A 37 -10.13 -10.81 -8.48
N VAL A 38 -8.99 -10.72 -7.85
CA VAL A 38 -8.33 -9.47 -7.49
C VAL A 38 -7.02 -9.34 -8.25
N VAL A 39 -6.62 -8.11 -8.56
CA VAL A 39 -5.27 -7.82 -9.04
C VAL A 39 -4.36 -7.64 -7.84
N VAL A 40 -3.27 -8.37 -7.81
CA VAL A 40 -2.21 -8.24 -6.81
C VAL A 40 -0.94 -7.78 -7.51
N VAL A 41 -0.40 -6.66 -7.08
CA VAL A 41 0.89 -6.14 -7.54
C VAL A 41 1.89 -6.23 -6.39
N ALA A 42 3.06 -6.81 -6.66
CA ALA A 42 4.15 -6.89 -5.72
C ALA A 42 5.42 -6.28 -6.32
N GLU A 43 6.03 -5.35 -5.59
CA GLU A 43 7.25 -4.64 -6.00
C GLU A 43 8.32 -4.76 -4.92
N THR A 44 9.57 -4.96 -5.34
CA THR A 44 10.70 -4.85 -4.40
C THR A 44 10.82 -3.43 -3.89
N ASP A 45 11.04 -3.28 -2.59
CA ASP A 45 11.28 -1.98 -1.98
C ASP A 45 12.67 -1.44 -2.36
N GLU A 46 12.83 -0.13 -2.38
CA GLU A 46 14.12 0.51 -2.57
C GLU A 46 15.06 0.14 -1.41
N ASP A 47 16.32 -0.03 -1.74
CA ASP A 47 17.36 -0.37 -0.77
C ASP A 47 18.05 0.92 -0.31
N ASP A 48 17.78 1.35 0.91
CA ASP A 48 18.44 2.50 1.53
C ASP A 48 19.95 2.26 1.79
N SER A 49 20.43 1.04 1.58
CA SER A 49 21.85 0.76 1.65
C SER A 49 22.57 1.44 0.48
N GLN A 50 23.55 2.32 0.77
CA GLN A 50 24.38 3.05 -0.19
C GLN A 50 25.25 2.14 -1.09
N THR A 51 24.90 0.87 -1.21
CA THR A 51 25.60 -0.07 -2.06
C THR A 51 25.12 0.11 -3.50
N THR A 52 25.91 0.80 -4.29
CA THR A 52 25.66 0.97 -5.72
C THR A 52 25.76 -0.39 -6.41
N ARG A 53 24.61 -1.03 -6.66
CA ARG A 53 24.53 -2.28 -7.40
C ARG A 53 24.62 -2.03 -8.91
N SER A 54 25.22 -2.95 -9.63
CA SER A 54 25.23 -2.88 -11.09
C SER A 54 23.82 -3.13 -11.67
N PRO A 55 23.50 -2.59 -12.85
CA PRO A 55 22.22 -2.85 -13.52
C PRO A 55 21.93 -4.35 -13.71
N ASP A 56 22.96 -5.17 -13.89
CA ASP A 56 22.83 -6.61 -14.04
C ASP A 56 22.45 -7.31 -12.73
N GLU A 57 23.04 -6.90 -11.61
CA GLU A 57 22.68 -7.40 -10.29
C GLU A 57 21.23 -7.05 -9.94
N VAL A 58 20.79 -5.84 -10.25
CA VAL A 58 19.40 -5.43 -10.06
C VAL A 58 18.46 -6.31 -10.88
N ARG A 59 18.75 -6.57 -12.14
CA ARG A 59 17.96 -7.44 -13.01
C ARG A 59 17.91 -8.88 -12.48
N HIS A 60 19.03 -9.43 -12.02
CA HIS A 60 19.07 -10.77 -11.43
C HIS A 60 18.22 -10.88 -10.14
N LEU A 61 18.28 -9.88 -9.28
CA LEU A 61 17.46 -9.86 -8.06
C LEU A 61 15.96 -9.79 -8.40
N GLN A 62 15.59 -8.95 -9.36
CA GLN A 62 14.21 -8.82 -9.82
C GLN A 62 13.71 -10.14 -10.44
N GLN A 63 14.53 -10.80 -11.25
CA GLN A 63 14.18 -12.09 -11.84
C GLN A 63 14.00 -13.18 -10.77
N ARG A 64 14.84 -13.20 -9.75
CA ARG A 64 14.71 -14.15 -8.62
C ARG A 64 13.43 -13.92 -7.84
N PHE A 65 13.11 -12.66 -7.56
CA PHE A 65 11.88 -12.27 -6.89
C PHE A 65 10.64 -12.69 -7.70
N ALA A 66 10.60 -12.35 -9.00
CA ALA A 66 9.52 -12.75 -9.89
C ALA A 66 9.34 -14.26 -9.96
N ASN A 67 10.42 -15.02 -10.08
CA ASN A 67 10.37 -16.48 -10.12
C ASN A 67 9.87 -17.09 -8.80
N ALA A 68 10.27 -16.55 -7.65
CA ALA A 68 9.79 -17.00 -6.35
C ALA A 68 8.29 -16.74 -6.19
N TRP A 69 7.83 -15.55 -6.60
CA TRP A 69 6.42 -15.19 -6.56
C TRP A 69 5.58 -16.08 -7.49
N ILE A 70 6.01 -16.25 -8.73
CA ILE A 70 5.33 -17.11 -9.71
C ILE A 70 5.19 -18.54 -9.19
N ARG A 71 6.24 -19.11 -8.62
CA ARG A 71 6.18 -20.46 -8.02
C ARG A 71 5.20 -20.53 -6.85
N ALA A 72 5.23 -19.56 -5.94
CA ALA A 72 4.35 -19.51 -4.79
C ALA A 72 2.87 -19.44 -5.19
N VAL A 73 2.55 -18.73 -6.27
CA VAL A 73 1.21 -18.65 -6.85
C VAL A 73 0.83 -19.95 -7.56
N GLN A 74 1.68 -20.46 -8.43
CA GLN A 74 1.39 -21.65 -9.27
C GLN A 74 1.21 -22.95 -8.46
N VAL A 75 1.87 -23.06 -7.31
CA VAL A 75 1.65 -24.21 -6.39
C VAL A 75 0.23 -24.19 -5.83
N ARG A 76 -0.39 -23.02 -5.68
CA ARG A 76 -1.75 -22.85 -5.15
C ARG A 76 -2.81 -22.96 -6.23
N ASP A 77 -2.54 -22.34 -7.36
CA ASP A 77 -3.43 -22.29 -8.51
C ASP A 77 -2.62 -22.25 -9.82
N PRO A 78 -2.46 -23.39 -10.48
CA PRO A 78 -1.71 -23.47 -11.75
C PRO A 78 -2.32 -22.67 -12.90
N LEU A 79 -3.63 -22.36 -12.82
CA LEU A 79 -4.35 -21.60 -13.85
C LEU A 79 -4.33 -20.08 -13.58
N CYS A 80 -3.76 -19.65 -12.46
CA CYS A 80 -3.70 -18.25 -12.10
C CYS A 80 -2.74 -17.48 -13.03
N PRO A 81 -3.20 -16.41 -13.70
CA PRO A 81 -2.32 -15.53 -14.45
C PRO A 81 -1.34 -14.83 -13.50
N VAL A 82 -0.06 -15.05 -13.71
CA VAL A 82 1.00 -14.39 -12.95
C VAL A 82 2.21 -14.15 -13.83
N MET A 83 2.75 -12.92 -13.79
CA MET A 83 3.88 -12.51 -14.63
C MET A 83 4.73 -11.46 -13.94
N GLY A 84 6.04 -11.61 -14.05
CA GLY A 84 6.99 -10.57 -13.70
C GLY A 84 7.20 -9.59 -14.86
N PHE A 85 7.11 -8.31 -14.54
CA PHE A 85 7.53 -7.20 -15.39
C PHE A 85 8.84 -6.60 -14.86
N SER A 86 9.30 -5.48 -15.44
CA SER A 86 10.63 -4.95 -15.12
C SER A 86 10.82 -4.60 -13.64
N GLN A 87 9.78 -4.15 -12.94
CA GLN A 87 9.88 -3.72 -11.53
C GLN A 87 8.85 -4.39 -10.61
N GLU A 88 7.86 -5.05 -11.18
CA GLU A 88 6.72 -5.61 -10.46
C GLU A 88 6.40 -7.04 -10.87
N VAL A 89 5.65 -7.72 -10.05
CA VAL A 89 4.98 -8.97 -10.37
C VAL A 89 3.49 -8.76 -10.24
N VAL A 90 2.75 -9.04 -11.31
CA VAL A 90 1.29 -8.91 -11.36
C VAL A 90 0.66 -10.30 -11.33
N THR A 91 -0.36 -10.45 -10.49
CA THR A 91 -1.11 -11.70 -10.32
C THR A 91 -2.61 -11.40 -10.40
N LEU A 92 -3.34 -12.17 -11.21
CA LEU A 92 -4.81 -12.15 -11.23
C LEU A 92 -5.30 -13.29 -10.33
N LEU A 93 -5.36 -13.03 -9.02
CA LEU A 93 -5.67 -14.04 -8.02
C LEU A 93 -7.16 -14.32 -7.97
N ALA A 94 -7.57 -15.55 -8.30
CA ALA A 94 -8.98 -15.97 -8.19
C ALA A 94 -9.42 -15.97 -6.72
N VAL A 95 -10.65 -15.46 -6.50
CA VAL A 95 -11.27 -15.39 -5.18
C VAL A 95 -12.70 -15.93 -5.24
N PRO A 96 -13.20 -16.60 -4.17
CA PRO A 96 -14.60 -17.02 -4.11
C PRO A 96 -15.56 -15.82 -4.17
N GLU A 97 -16.76 -16.03 -4.69
CA GLU A 97 -17.81 -14.98 -4.75
C GLU A 97 -18.13 -14.37 -3.38
N SER A 98 -18.11 -15.19 -2.34
CA SER A 98 -18.38 -14.78 -0.96
C SER A 98 -17.15 -14.32 -0.18
N ALA A 99 -15.98 -14.19 -0.83
CA ALA A 99 -14.75 -13.82 -0.14
C ALA A 99 -14.80 -12.37 0.32
N GLU A 100 -14.69 -12.18 1.63
CA GLU A 100 -14.49 -10.87 2.24
C GLU A 100 -13.02 -10.42 2.14
N THR A 101 -12.78 -9.13 2.27
CA THR A 101 -11.44 -8.52 2.18
C THR A 101 -10.42 -9.22 3.08
N ASP A 102 -10.79 -9.56 4.30
CA ASP A 102 -9.88 -10.24 5.25
C ASP A 102 -9.42 -11.61 4.74
N ALA A 103 -10.31 -12.39 4.13
CA ALA A 103 -9.98 -13.68 3.55
C ALA A 103 -9.04 -13.55 2.34
N ILE A 104 -9.29 -12.54 1.49
CA ILE A 104 -8.43 -12.19 0.35
C ILE A 104 -7.03 -11.82 0.86
N MET A 105 -6.95 -10.90 1.82
CA MET A 105 -5.69 -10.43 2.40
C MET A 105 -4.92 -11.55 3.11
N LYS A 106 -5.61 -12.49 3.74
CA LYS A 106 -5.00 -13.68 4.33
C LYS A 106 -4.34 -14.57 3.27
N SER A 107 -4.99 -14.74 2.13
CA SER A 107 -4.46 -15.52 0.99
C SER A 107 -3.21 -14.86 0.40
N VAL A 108 -3.24 -13.55 0.17
CA VAL A 108 -2.09 -12.79 -0.35
C VAL A 108 -0.94 -12.78 0.66
N ARG A 109 -1.23 -12.62 1.95
CA ARG A 109 -0.23 -12.69 3.02
C ARG A 109 0.46 -14.05 3.07
N ALA A 110 -0.27 -15.12 2.81
CA ALA A 110 0.31 -16.46 2.77
C ALA A 110 1.26 -16.66 1.58
N ILE A 111 0.95 -16.08 0.39
CA ILE A 111 1.86 -16.05 -0.77
C ILE A 111 3.12 -15.26 -0.41
N ALA A 112 2.96 -14.03 0.09
CA ALA A 112 4.07 -13.16 0.47
C ALA A 112 5.01 -13.81 1.50
N ARG A 113 4.46 -14.59 2.45
CA ARG A 113 5.24 -15.32 3.45
C ARG A 113 6.12 -16.41 2.81
N VAL A 114 5.59 -17.16 1.85
CA VAL A 114 6.36 -18.17 1.12
C VAL A 114 7.49 -17.52 0.34
N VAL A 115 7.22 -16.43 -0.36
CA VAL A 115 8.22 -15.68 -1.13
C VAL A 115 9.37 -15.18 -0.25
N ARG A 116 9.06 -14.65 0.95
CA ARG A 116 10.07 -14.24 1.92
C ARG A 116 10.92 -15.43 2.41
N GLY A 117 10.28 -16.55 2.70
CA GLY A 117 10.95 -17.77 3.18
C GLY A 117 11.86 -18.41 2.16
N GLU A 118 11.53 -18.34 0.87
CA GLU A 118 12.35 -18.87 -0.23
C GLU A 118 13.50 -17.93 -0.65
N GLY A 119 13.71 -16.83 0.07
CA GLY A 119 14.73 -15.84 -0.26
C GLY A 119 14.46 -15.11 -1.59
N GLY A 120 13.20 -15.04 -1.99
CA GLY A 120 12.75 -14.43 -3.25
C GLY A 120 13.11 -12.96 -3.39
N GLY A 121 13.12 -12.23 -2.29
CA GLY A 121 13.56 -10.84 -2.22
C GLY A 121 15.07 -10.67 -2.03
N GLY A 122 15.83 -11.76 -1.82
CA GLY A 122 17.19 -11.70 -1.32
C GLY A 122 17.16 -11.13 0.11
N ARG A 123 18.01 -10.13 0.41
CA ARG A 123 17.88 -9.34 1.63
C ARG A 123 16.92 -8.14 1.47
N ARG A 124 16.31 -7.98 0.30
CA ARG A 124 15.37 -6.91 0.03
C ARG A 124 13.98 -7.28 0.50
N THR A 125 13.30 -6.29 1.05
CA THR A 125 11.88 -6.33 1.31
C THR A 125 11.09 -6.09 0.01
N PHE A 126 9.82 -6.38 0.05
CA PHE A 126 8.88 -6.04 -1.02
C PHE A 126 7.54 -5.64 -0.43
N SER A 127 6.87 -4.73 -1.12
CA SER A 127 5.54 -4.27 -0.78
C SER A 127 4.51 -4.81 -1.77
N THR A 128 3.28 -4.99 -1.30
CA THR A 128 2.23 -5.65 -2.06
C THR A 128 0.94 -4.85 -1.95
N GLY A 129 0.30 -4.60 -3.09
CA GLY A 129 -1.00 -3.95 -3.19
C GLY A 129 -2.05 -4.90 -3.75
N VAL A 130 -3.27 -4.77 -3.27
CA VAL A 130 -4.41 -5.61 -3.63
C VAL A 130 -5.59 -4.73 -4.03
N SER A 131 -6.15 -4.97 -5.22
CA SER A 131 -7.35 -4.31 -5.72
C SER A 131 -8.61 -4.80 -5.05
N ARG A 132 -9.72 -4.11 -5.32
CA ARG A 132 -11.06 -4.67 -5.13
C ARG A 132 -11.29 -5.88 -6.04
N PRO A 133 -12.18 -6.81 -5.64
CA PRO A 133 -12.58 -7.91 -6.50
C PRO A 133 -13.30 -7.42 -7.77
N ILE A 134 -13.01 -8.08 -8.89
CA ILE A 134 -13.67 -7.86 -10.17
C ILE A 134 -14.23 -9.16 -10.72
N ASP A 135 -15.32 -9.07 -11.47
CA ASP A 135 -16.01 -10.22 -12.05
C ASP A 135 -15.80 -10.34 -13.56
N THR A 136 -15.28 -9.29 -14.21
CA THR A 136 -15.07 -9.23 -15.65
C THR A 136 -13.69 -8.67 -16.00
N VAL A 137 -13.18 -9.10 -17.17
CA VAL A 137 -11.88 -8.64 -17.69
C VAL A 137 -11.87 -7.15 -18.03
N ASP A 138 -13.02 -6.56 -18.34
CA ASP A 138 -13.13 -5.13 -18.66
C ASP A 138 -12.77 -4.23 -17.47
N ALA A 139 -12.89 -4.75 -16.24
CA ALA A 139 -12.53 -4.03 -15.02
C ALA A 139 -11.03 -4.17 -14.66
N LEU A 140 -10.25 -4.96 -15.40
CA LEU A 140 -8.82 -5.18 -15.13
C LEU A 140 -7.99 -3.89 -15.10
N PRO A 141 -8.16 -2.92 -16.06
CA PRO A 141 -7.40 -1.68 -16.01
C PRO A 141 -7.57 -0.92 -14.69
N GLN A 142 -8.83 -0.75 -14.27
CA GLN A 142 -9.13 -0.09 -13.00
C GLN A 142 -8.58 -0.86 -11.80
N ALA A 143 -8.76 -2.17 -11.77
CA ALA A 143 -8.25 -3.01 -10.68
C ALA A 143 -6.71 -2.99 -10.61
N TYR A 144 -6.04 -2.91 -11.74
CA TYR A 144 -4.59 -2.77 -11.78
C TYR A 144 -4.14 -1.42 -11.22
N ASP A 145 -4.80 -0.32 -11.59
CA ASP A 145 -4.52 1.01 -11.04
C ASP A 145 -4.78 1.06 -9.53
N GLU A 146 -5.84 0.39 -9.05
CA GLU A 146 -6.11 0.24 -7.61
C GLU A 146 -4.98 -0.50 -6.89
N ALA A 147 -4.48 -1.60 -7.46
CA ALA A 147 -3.38 -2.38 -6.88
C ALA A 147 -2.06 -1.60 -6.87
N LEU A 148 -1.74 -0.87 -7.94
CA LEU A 148 -0.58 0.02 -8.01
C LEU A 148 -0.65 1.13 -6.94
N SER A 149 -1.82 1.77 -6.81
CA SER A 149 -2.05 2.77 -5.77
C SER A 149 -1.87 2.17 -4.37
N ALA A 150 -2.36 0.94 -4.16
CA ALA A 150 -2.21 0.25 -2.88
C ALA A 150 -0.74 -0.07 -2.55
N VAL A 151 0.11 -0.40 -3.54
CA VAL A 151 1.55 -0.56 -3.31
C VAL A 151 2.20 0.77 -2.95
N SER A 152 2.02 1.77 -3.81
CA SER A 152 2.71 3.06 -3.70
C SER A 152 2.32 3.81 -2.42
N VAL A 153 1.01 4.04 -2.24
CA VAL A 153 0.49 4.77 -1.08
C VAL A 153 0.62 3.94 0.20
N GLY A 154 0.40 2.62 0.11
CA GLY A 154 0.59 1.71 1.24
C GLY A 154 2.01 1.72 1.77
N ARG A 155 3.01 1.81 0.89
CA ARG A 155 4.43 1.96 1.26
C ARG A 155 4.70 3.30 1.96
N GLN A 156 4.07 4.38 1.51
CA GLN A 156 4.18 5.68 2.17
C GLN A 156 3.55 5.68 3.56
N MET A 157 2.40 5.02 3.72
CA MET A 157 1.67 4.94 5.00
C MET A 157 2.32 4.02 6.03
N HIS A 158 2.84 2.88 5.60
CA HIS A 158 3.24 1.77 6.48
C HIS A 158 4.71 1.40 6.36
N GLY A 159 5.46 2.07 5.49
CA GLY A 159 6.86 1.75 5.23
C GLY A 159 7.05 0.54 4.32
N THR A 160 8.28 0.06 4.26
CA THR A 160 8.68 -1.12 3.48
C THR A 160 8.01 -2.40 3.99
N SER A 161 7.95 -3.43 3.16
CA SER A 161 7.25 -4.70 3.48
C SER A 161 5.74 -4.55 3.70
N SER A 162 5.13 -3.47 3.22
CA SER A 162 3.69 -3.24 3.35
C SER A 162 2.87 -4.25 2.55
N LEU A 163 1.70 -4.59 3.07
CA LEU A 163 0.67 -5.36 2.37
C LEU A 163 -0.65 -4.63 2.55
N THR A 164 -1.12 -3.98 1.51
CA THR A 164 -2.23 -3.03 1.58
C THR A 164 -3.32 -3.37 0.58
N HIS A 165 -4.57 -3.41 1.05
CA HIS A 165 -5.75 -3.44 0.20
C HIS A 165 -6.15 -2.02 -0.18
N PHE A 166 -6.65 -1.81 -1.40
CA PHE A 166 -7.01 -0.48 -1.90
C PHE A 166 -7.98 0.28 -0.99
N ASP A 167 -8.99 -0.39 -0.43
CA ASP A 167 -9.93 0.24 0.51
C ASP A 167 -9.27 0.68 1.82
N GLY A 168 -8.14 0.08 2.19
CA GLY A 168 -7.36 0.46 3.37
C GLY A 168 -6.62 1.79 3.22
N LEU A 169 -6.53 2.34 2.01
CA LEU A 169 -5.90 3.63 1.78
C LEU A 169 -6.73 4.81 2.30
N GLY A 170 -8.05 4.65 2.36
CA GLY A 170 -8.93 5.73 2.82
C GLY A 170 -8.71 7.05 2.07
N ILE A 171 -8.54 8.13 2.82
CA ILE A 171 -8.29 9.48 2.28
C ILE A 171 -6.93 9.61 1.60
N PHE A 172 -5.93 8.80 1.96
CA PHE A 172 -4.58 8.91 1.42
C PHE A 172 -4.51 8.66 -0.09
N ARG A 173 -5.46 7.87 -0.65
CA ARG A 173 -5.59 7.73 -2.10
C ARG A 173 -5.88 9.03 -2.83
N LEU A 174 -6.57 9.97 -2.17
CA LEU A 174 -6.85 11.30 -2.74
C LEU A 174 -5.64 12.22 -2.57
N LEU A 175 -4.97 12.18 -1.43
CA LEU A 175 -3.75 12.96 -1.20
C LEU A 175 -2.64 12.57 -2.17
N ALA A 176 -2.52 11.29 -2.52
CA ALA A 176 -1.55 10.80 -3.50
C ALA A 176 -1.80 11.29 -4.94
N LEU A 177 -3.00 11.79 -5.24
CA LEU A 177 -3.33 12.38 -6.55
C LEU A 177 -2.86 13.83 -6.68
N ILE A 178 -2.43 14.46 -5.59
CA ILE A 178 -1.92 15.84 -5.61
C ILE A 178 -0.47 15.80 -6.11
N PRO A 179 -0.19 16.28 -7.33
CA PRO A 179 1.11 16.05 -7.98
C PRO A 179 2.22 16.93 -7.42
N ASP A 180 1.87 18.01 -6.74
CA ASP A 180 2.83 18.99 -6.22
C ASP A 180 2.87 18.95 -4.69
N SER A 181 4.05 18.66 -4.19
CA SER A 181 4.33 18.72 -2.76
C SER A 181 4.30 20.16 -2.19
N ALA A 182 4.40 21.20 -3.01
CA ALA A 182 4.44 22.60 -2.55
C ALA A 182 3.13 23.02 -1.88
N ASP A 183 1.98 22.67 -2.48
CA ASP A 183 0.67 22.97 -1.89
C ASP A 183 0.40 22.13 -0.63
N LEU A 184 0.83 20.87 -0.64
CA LEU A 184 0.76 20.01 0.56
C LEU A 184 1.67 20.52 1.67
N ASN A 185 2.91 20.88 1.36
CA ASN A 185 3.85 21.43 2.35
C ASN A 185 3.32 22.74 2.94
N ARG A 186 2.76 23.62 2.11
CA ARG A 186 2.12 24.85 2.58
C ARG A 186 0.96 24.57 3.52
N PHE A 187 0.08 23.61 3.17
CA PHE A 187 -1.01 23.18 4.03
C PHE A 187 -0.53 22.68 5.39
N VAL A 188 0.53 21.86 5.39
CA VAL A 188 1.14 21.34 6.62
C VAL A 188 1.72 22.47 7.46
N GLU A 189 2.49 23.39 6.86
CA GLU A 189 3.08 24.53 7.54
C GLU A 189 2.03 25.48 8.12
N GLU A 190 0.97 25.78 7.36
CA GLU A 190 -0.14 26.62 7.82
C GLU A 190 -0.95 25.95 8.93
N SER A 191 -1.11 24.63 8.91
CA SER A 191 -1.90 23.88 9.88
C SER A 191 -1.15 23.61 11.18
N LEU A 192 0.12 23.23 11.10
CA LEU A 192 0.93 22.81 12.24
C LEU A 192 1.88 23.91 12.75
N GLY A 193 2.11 24.97 11.97
CA GLY A 193 3.00 26.07 12.36
C GLY A 193 4.39 25.59 12.76
N GLU A 194 4.86 25.99 13.95
CA GLU A 194 6.18 25.60 14.46
C GLU A 194 6.36 24.09 14.57
N LEU A 195 5.30 23.33 14.75
CA LEU A 195 5.40 21.87 14.79
C LEU A 195 5.76 21.25 13.43
N ALA A 196 5.55 21.95 12.32
CA ALA A 196 5.95 21.49 10.99
C ALA A 196 7.42 21.82 10.68
N THR A 197 7.95 22.94 11.20
CA THR A 197 9.20 23.51 10.75
C THR A 197 10.37 23.33 11.73
N ASP A 198 10.06 23.00 12.99
CA ASP A 198 11.08 22.81 14.04
C ASP A 198 11.10 21.36 14.51
N ASP A 199 12.19 20.66 14.21
CA ASP A 199 12.44 19.27 14.59
C ASP A 199 13.11 19.12 15.96
N SER A 200 12.95 20.11 16.85
CA SER A 200 13.40 19.98 18.23
C SER A 200 12.75 18.77 18.92
N PRO A 201 13.45 18.12 19.89
CA PRO A 201 12.88 16.98 20.63
C PRO A 201 11.56 17.31 21.32
N ASP A 202 11.34 18.55 21.72
CA ASP A 202 10.09 19.00 22.35
C ASP A 202 8.94 19.02 21.33
N ASN A 203 9.16 19.60 20.13
CA ASN A 203 8.17 19.63 19.08
C ASN A 203 7.91 18.23 18.49
N ALA A 204 8.92 17.39 18.35
CA ALA A 204 8.73 15.99 17.99
C ALA A 204 7.84 15.25 19.00
N GLY A 205 8.06 15.45 20.29
CA GLY A 205 7.22 14.89 21.36
C GLY A 205 5.80 15.48 21.39
N LEU A 206 5.61 16.73 20.97
CA LEU A 206 4.29 17.34 20.84
C LEU A 206 3.54 16.79 19.61
N ARG A 207 4.21 16.58 18.47
CA ARG A 207 3.62 15.91 17.30
C ARG A 207 3.17 14.49 17.65
N GLU A 208 4.01 13.71 18.32
CA GLU A 208 3.65 12.37 18.80
C GLU A 208 2.43 12.40 19.73
N THR A 209 2.40 13.36 20.64
CA THR A 209 1.27 13.55 21.56
C THR A 209 -0.02 13.85 20.80
N LEU A 210 0.03 14.76 19.81
CA LEU A 210 -1.12 15.14 19.00
C LEU A 210 -1.62 13.96 18.16
N SER A 211 -0.72 13.25 17.46
CA SER A 211 -1.06 12.10 16.67
C SER A 211 -1.73 11.01 17.52
N THR A 212 -1.12 10.62 18.64
CA THR A 212 -1.68 9.58 19.52
C THR A 212 -3.04 10.02 20.11
N LEU A 213 -3.20 11.30 20.40
CA LEU A 213 -4.47 11.83 20.92
C LEU A 213 -5.59 11.75 19.86
N ILE A 214 -5.26 12.03 18.60
CA ILE A 214 -6.19 11.88 17.47
C ILE A 214 -6.54 10.38 17.26
N ASP A 215 -5.55 9.51 17.26
CA ASP A 215 -5.71 8.06 17.05
C ASP A 215 -6.58 7.40 18.14
N THR A 216 -6.52 7.92 19.37
CA THR A 216 -7.37 7.49 20.50
C THR A 216 -8.71 8.21 20.58
N ASN A 217 -9.12 8.93 19.52
CA ASN A 217 -10.34 9.75 19.52
C ASN A 217 -10.44 10.71 20.71
N MET A 218 -9.37 11.40 21.03
CA MET A 218 -9.29 12.34 22.16
C MET A 218 -9.43 11.68 23.54
N ASN A 219 -9.17 10.39 23.67
CA ASN A 219 -9.18 9.69 24.94
C ASN A 219 -7.89 9.97 25.72
N VAL A 220 -7.94 10.98 26.60
CA VAL A 220 -6.78 11.45 27.38
C VAL A 220 -6.16 10.34 28.25
N ALA A 221 -6.99 9.48 28.87
CA ALA A 221 -6.49 8.41 29.73
C ALA A 221 -5.74 7.34 28.94
N GLU A 222 -6.26 6.96 27.79
CA GLU A 222 -5.64 5.99 26.89
C GLU A 222 -4.36 6.54 26.27
N THR A 223 -4.39 7.78 25.81
CA THR A 223 -3.20 8.48 25.28
C THR A 223 -2.09 8.56 26.34
N ALA A 224 -2.43 8.89 27.57
CA ALA A 224 -1.44 8.93 28.67
C ALA A 224 -0.79 7.55 28.90
N ARG A 225 -1.58 6.49 28.84
CA ARG A 225 -1.10 5.11 28.98
C ARG A 225 -0.17 4.71 27.83
N LEU A 226 -0.56 5.02 26.58
CA LEU A 226 0.23 4.68 25.38
C LEU A 226 1.57 5.42 25.34
N LEU A 227 1.59 6.69 25.75
CA LEU A 227 2.80 7.53 25.78
C LEU A 227 3.59 7.43 27.08
N PHE A 228 3.17 6.58 28.02
CA PHE A 228 3.79 6.42 29.33
C PHE A 228 3.89 7.73 30.13
N PHE A 229 2.88 8.62 30.00
CA PHE A 229 2.80 9.86 30.74
C PHE A 229 1.84 9.77 31.92
N HIS A 230 2.16 10.54 32.97
CA HIS A 230 1.15 10.85 33.96
C HIS A 230 0.03 11.71 33.35
N TYR A 231 -1.20 11.48 33.79
CA TYR A 231 -2.38 12.19 33.31
C TYR A 231 -2.23 13.72 33.31
N ASN A 232 -1.67 14.27 34.37
CA ASN A 232 -1.45 15.73 34.49
C ASN A 232 -0.41 16.24 33.48
N THR A 233 0.64 15.48 33.21
CA THR A 233 1.65 15.82 32.20
C THR A 233 1.02 15.89 30.81
N LEU A 234 0.17 14.91 30.49
CA LEU A 234 -0.52 14.91 29.22
C LEU A 234 -1.48 16.10 29.10
N ARG A 235 -2.26 16.40 30.15
CA ARG A 235 -3.14 17.58 30.16
C ARG A 235 -2.38 18.89 29.93
N TYR A 236 -1.21 19.03 30.51
CA TYR A 236 -0.35 20.20 30.26
C TYR A 236 0.09 20.26 28.78
N ARG A 237 0.47 19.13 28.19
CA ARG A 237 0.84 19.05 26.77
C ARG A 237 -0.33 19.39 25.84
N ILE A 238 -1.54 18.90 26.15
CA ILE A 238 -2.75 19.24 25.41
C ILE A 238 -3.02 20.75 25.48
N ALA A 239 -2.95 21.34 26.65
CA ALA A 239 -3.14 22.79 26.80
C ALA A 239 -2.06 23.60 26.06
N LYS A 240 -0.81 23.09 25.98
CA LYS A 240 0.25 23.70 25.17
C LYS A 240 -0.08 23.61 23.69
N LEU A 241 -0.50 22.44 23.20
CA LEU A 241 -0.92 22.23 21.81
C LEU A 241 -2.10 23.12 21.43
N GLU A 242 -3.11 23.26 22.29
CA GLU A 242 -4.26 24.13 22.01
C GLU A 242 -3.88 25.62 21.94
N ARG A 243 -2.88 26.06 22.69
CA ARG A 243 -2.36 27.43 22.55
C ARG A 243 -1.62 27.66 21.23
N MET A 244 -0.99 26.61 20.69
CA MET A 244 -0.26 26.68 19.42
C MET A 244 -1.17 26.53 18.21
N LEU A 245 -2.13 25.62 18.27
CA LEU A 245 -2.91 25.15 17.12
C LEU A 245 -4.38 25.55 17.15
N GLY A 246 -4.88 26.08 18.28
CA GLY A 246 -6.30 26.35 18.48
C GLY A 246 -7.05 25.23 19.22
N PRO A 247 -8.35 25.39 19.47
CA PRO A 247 -9.14 24.54 20.36
C PRO A 247 -9.56 23.21 19.70
N PHE A 248 -8.62 22.42 19.23
CA PHE A 248 -8.88 21.18 18.47
C PHE A 248 -9.59 20.11 19.30
N THR A 249 -9.53 20.15 20.63
CA THR A 249 -10.25 19.21 21.48
C THR A 249 -11.76 19.37 21.37
N THR A 250 -12.24 20.56 21.06
CA THR A 250 -13.67 20.90 20.94
C THR A 250 -14.11 21.22 19.51
N ASP A 251 -13.18 21.51 18.60
CA ASP A 251 -13.47 21.83 17.20
C ASP A 251 -13.17 20.61 16.30
N PRO A 252 -14.21 19.90 15.80
CA PRO A 252 -14.03 18.73 14.93
C PRO A 252 -13.41 19.09 13.57
N GLN A 253 -13.67 20.28 13.02
CA GLN A 253 -13.11 20.70 11.73
C GLN A 253 -11.61 20.94 11.84
N LEU A 254 -11.19 21.65 12.90
CA LEU A 254 -9.77 21.85 13.18
C LEU A 254 -9.07 20.51 13.44
N ARG A 255 -9.70 19.61 14.16
CA ARG A 255 -9.18 18.25 14.41
C ARG A 255 -8.93 17.46 13.14
N LEU A 256 -9.89 17.53 12.18
CA LEU A 256 -9.73 16.91 10.86
C LEU A 256 -8.55 17.52 10.09
N THR A 257 -8.44 18.85 10.09
CA THR A 257 -7.34 19.58 9.46
C THR A 257 -5.98 19.13 10.01
N LEU A 258 -5.85 19.06 11.33
CA LEU A 258 -4.62 18.63 12.00
C LEU A 258 -4.31 17.16 11.74
N ALA A 259 -5.33 16.28 11.69
CA ALA A 259 -5.16 14.87 11.35
C ALA A 259 -4.64 14.66 9.92
N LEU A 260 -5.00 15.52 8.98
CA LEU A 260 -4.53 15.47 7.59
C LEU A 260 -3.13 16.08 7.43
N ALA A 261 -2.72 16.97 8.33
CA ALA A 261 -1.42 17.65 8.28
C ALA A 261 -0.29 16.87 8.98
N LEU A 262 -0.64 15.94 9.86
CA LEU A 262 0.28 15.02 10.55
C LEU A 262 0.72 13.85 9.66
#